data_990a832fa47aa3eade8e2759872f8572
#
_entry.id   990a832fa47aa3eade8e2759872f8572
#
_cell.length_a   1.000
_cell.length_b   1.000
_cell.length_c   1.000
_cell.angle_alpha   90.00
_cell.angle_beta   90.00
_cell.angle_gamma   90.00
#
_symmetry.space_group_name_H-M   'P 1'
#
loop_
_entity.id
_entity.type
_entity.pdbx_description
1 polymer ?
#
loop_
_entity_poly.entity_id
_entity_poly.type
_entity_poly.pdbx_seq_one_letter_code
_entity_poly.pdbx_strand_id
1 'polypeptide(L)'
;HKPYGYLSQFIYELKRKKKLLGELYNFPKGTMAIGRLDEDSEGLLLLTTDGMMSEVVRSKKVDKEYYVQVDGIINQEAIEQLQKGVEIGFNGTKYSTKRCKAFLIHEIPAFGARGKKIRDERHGPTSWASITVNEGKFRQVRKMTAAVGFPTLRLVRVRIGNVRLNDLQAGEVKEVENFQIEI
;
A
#
# COMPACT_ATOMS: atom_id res chain seq x y z
N HIS A 1 -3.57 -10.39 -3.53
CA HIS A 1 -3.29 -9.69 -2.27
C HIS A 1 -1.88 -10.02 -1.77
N LYS A 2 -0.93 -9.11 -1.90
CA LYS A 2 0.45 -9.29 -1.40
C LYS A 2 0.44 -9.32 0.13
N PRO A 3 0.91 -10.41 0.77
CA PRO A 3 1.00 -10.46 2.22
C PRO A 3 2.18 -9.65 2.75
N TYR A 4 2.18 -9.40 4.05
CA TYR A 4 3.32 -8.84 4.78
C TYR A 4 4.56 -9.73 4.63
N GLY A 5 5.73 -9.12 4.50
CA GLY A 5 7.03 -9.81 4.46
C GLY A 5 7.44 -10.32 3.08
N TYR A 6 6.63 -10.09 2.04
CA TYR A 6 6.98 -10.45 0.66
C TYR A 6 7.49 -9.23 -0.12
N LEU A 7 8.52 -9.43 -0.93
CA LEU A 7 8.96 -8.44 -1.91
C LEU A 7 8.03 -8.44 -3.13
N SER A 8 7.78 -7.25 -3.71
CA SER A 8 6.99 -7.09 -4.94
C SER A 8 7.80 -7.46 -6.20
N GLN A 9 8.47 -8.61 -6.18
CA GLN A 9 9.33 -9.08 -7.27
C GLN A 9 9.47 -10.60 -7.27
N PHE A 10 9.93 -11.17 -8.40
CA PHE A 10 10.10 -12.60 -8.61
C PHE A 10 11.55 -13.07 -8.44
N ILE A 11 12.52 -12.16 -8.51
CA ILE A 11 13.95 -12.45 -8.41
C ILE A 11 14.57 -11.53 -7.36
N TYR A 12 15.50 -12.07 -6.57
CA TYR A 12 16.26 -11.33 -5.58
C TYR A 12 17.68 -11.92 -5.46
N GLU A 13 18.68 -11.15 -5.82
CA GLU A 13 20.06 -11.62 -6.00
C GLU A 13 20.96 -11.40 -4.77
N LEU A 14 20.47 -10.72 -3.74
CA LEU A 14 21.26 -10.45 -2.54
C LEU A 14 21.27 -11.64 -1.57
N LYS A 15 22.36 -11.76 -0.77
CA LYS A 15 22.61 -12.90 0.15
C LYS A 15 21.51 -13.18 1.19
N ARG A 16 20.65 -12.22 1.54
CA ARG A 16 19.58 -12.45 2.51
C ARG A 16 18.39 -13.15 1.86
N LYS A 17 17.97 -14.26 2.46
CA LYS A 17 16.75 -14.95 2.02
C LYS A 17 15.54 -14.04 2.20
N LYS A 18 14.81 -13.81 1.14
CA LYS A 18 13.58 -13.00 1.09
C LYS A 18 12.44 -13.85 0.52
N LYS A 19 11.21 -13.57 0.98
CA LYS A 19 10.02 -14.15 0.39
C LYS A 19 9.64 -13.39 -0.88
N LEU A 20 9.41 -14.13 -1.96
CA LEU A 20 9.15 -13.56 -3.29
C LEU A 20 7.74 -13.91 -3.76
N LEU A 21 7.20 -13.13 -4.72
CA LEU A 21 5.87 -13.37 -5.25
C LEU A 21 5.68 -14.76 -5.83
N GLY A 22 6.71 -15.34 -6.44
CA GLY A 22 6.66 -16.69 -7.01
C GLY A 22 6.40 -17.82 -6.00
N GLU A 23 6.54 -17.55 -4.69
CA GLU A 23 6.20 -18.50 -3.63
C GLU A 23 4.68 -18.55 -3.33
N LEU A 24 3.91 -17.56 -3.81
CA LEU A 24 2.48 -17.44 -3.53
C LEU A 24 1.61 -18.21 -4.52
N TYR A 25 2.06 -18.34 -5.76
CA TYR A 25 1.27 -18.90 -6.84
C TYR A 25 2.16 -19.34 -8.01
N ASN A 26 1.72 -20.31 -8.81
CA ASN A 26 2.41 -20.71 -10.03
C ASN A 26 2.06 -19.74 -11.18
N PHE A 27 2.74 -18.61 -11.21
CA PHE A 27 2.49 -17.56 -12.21
C PHE A 27 2.97 -17.96 -13.61
N PRO A 28 2.29 -17.52 -14.68
CA PRO A 28 2.78 -17.65 -16.04
C PRO A 28 4.18 -17.07 -16.20
N LYS A 29 4.97 -17.67 -17.11
CA LYS A 29 6.33 -17.17 -17.42
C LYS A 29 6.26 -15.73 -17.94
N GLY A 30 7.14 -14.87 -17.45
CA GLY A 30 7.18 -13.47 -17.83
C GLY A 30 6.26 -12.55 -17.00
N THR A 31 5.56 -13.09 -16.00
CA THR A 31 4.75 -12.25 -15.09
C THR A 31 5.62 -11.23 -14.36
N MET A 32 5.16 -10.00 -14.33
CA MET A 32 5.81 -8.88 -13.66
C MET A 32 4.83 -8.07 -12.80
N ALA A 33 5.32 -7.44 -11.74
CA ALA A 33 4.51 -6.57 -10.89
C ALA A 33 4.36 -5.17 -11.52
N ILE A 34 3.14 -4.66 -11.53
CA ILE A 34 2.83 -3.28 -11.91
C ILE A 34 3.03 -2.37 -10.69
N GLY A 35 4.17 -1.70 -10.66
CA GLY A 35 4.60 -0.94 -9.48
C GLY A 35 5.02 -1.85 -8.33
N ARG A 36 5.10 -1.26 -7.12
CA ARG A 36 5.58 -1.97 -5.92
C ARG A 36 4.74 -1.66 -4.70
N LEU A 37 4.75 -2.59 -3.77
CA LEU A 37 4.46 -2.41 -2.35
C LEU A 37 5.74 -2.73 -1.58
N ASP A 38 6.02 -2.01 -0.53
CA ASP A 38 7.14 -2.32 0.36
C ASP A 38 6.98 -3.72 0.98
N GLU A 39 8.07 -4.29 1.46
CA GLU A 39 8.06 -5.61 2.12
C GLU A 39 7.09 -5.64 3.31
N ASP A 40 7.03 -4.55 4.08
CA ASP A 40 6.16 -4.38 5.25
C ASP A 40 4.76 -3.81 4.93
N SER A 41 4.40 -3.71 3.65
CA SER A 41 3.07 -3.27 3.18
C SER A 41 2.32 -4.43 2.54
N GLU A 42 0.99 -4.39 2.65
CA GLU A 42 0.08 -5.46 2.23
C GLU A 42 -0.93 -4.95 1.20
N GLY A 43 -1.65 -5.86 0.58
CA GLY A 43 -2.84 -5.53 -0.20
C GLY A 43 -2.68 -5.69 -1.70
N LEU A 44 -3.48 -4.94 -2.43
CA LEU A 44 -3.64 -5.08 -3.87
C LEU A 44 -2.34 -4.80 -4.62
N LEU A 45 -1.85 -5.81 -5.33
CA LEU A 45 -0.73 -5.71 -6.26
C LEU A 45 -1.16 -6.27 -7.60
N LEU A 46 -1.11 -5.46 -8.65
CA LEU A 46 -1.43 -5.88 -10.00
C LEU A 46 -0.20 -6.55 -10.63
N LEU A 47 -0.43 -7.64 -11.34
CA LEU A 47 0.59 -8.39 -12.06
C LEU A 47 0.16 -8.55 -13.52
N THR A 48 1.10 -8.58 -14.44
CA THR A 48 0.82 -8.78 -15.87
C THR A 48 1.98 -9.48 -16.57
N THR A 49 1.70 -10.12 -17.68
CA THR A 49 2.72 -10.58 -18.66
C THR A 49 2.95 -9.56 -19.77
N ASP A 50 2.12 -8.49 -19.82
CA ASP A 50 2.21 -7.43 -20.83
C ASP A 50 3.00 -6.22 -20.28
N GLY A 51 4.19 -6.00 -20.83
CA GLY A 51 5.05 -4.86 -20.47
C GLY A 51 4.44 -3.50 -20.82
N MET A 52 3.64 -3.40 -21.89
CA MET A 52 2.98 -2.15 -22.28
C MET A 52 1.89 -1.77 -21.26
N MET A 53 1.10 -2.74 -20.81
CA MET A 53 0.12 -2.52 -19.75
C MET A 53 0.78 -2.03 -18.47
N SER A 54 1.93 -2.61 -18.10
CA SER A 54 2.70 -2.17 -16.94
C SER A 54 3.13 -0.71 -17.06
N GLU A 55 3.58 -0.28 -18.23
CA GLU A 55 4.00 1.10 -18.46
C GLU A 55 2.80 2.07 -18.41
N VAL A 56 1.70 1.74 -19.06
CA VAL A 56 0.46 2.53 -19.05
C VAL A 56 -0.02 2.80 -17.63
N VAL A 57 -0.11 1.77 -16.79
CA VAL A 57 -0.60 1.92 -15.40
C VAL A 57 0.38 2.71 -14.54
N ARG A 58 1.70 2.59 -14.77
CA ARG A 58 2.72 3.32 -14.01
C ARG A 58 2.85 4.79 -14.43
N SER A 59 2.74 5.07 -15.73
CA SER A 59 2.90 6.43 -16.28
C SER A 59 1.71 7.34 -15.94
N LYS A 60 0.52 6.77 -15.80
CA LYS A 60 -0.69 7.51 -15.45
C LYS A 60 -0.77 7.73 -13.95
N LYS A 61 -1.22 8.92 -13.57
CA LYS A 61 -1.42 9.32 -12.17
C LYS A 61 -2.67 8.66 -11.57
N VAL A 62 -2.69 7.33 -11.59
CA VAL A 62 -3.80 6.53 -11.08
C VAL A 62 -3.87 6.62 -9.57
N ASP A 63 -5.04 6.90 -9.05
CA ASP A 63 -5.32 6.95 -7.61
C ASP A 63 -5.04 5.61 -6.95
N LYS A 64 -4.37 5.66 -5.80
CA LYS A 64 -4.10 4.50 -4.95
C LYS A 64 -4.62 4.78 -3.56
N GLU A 65 -5.54 3.96 -3.10
CA GLU A 65 -6.14 4.06 -1.78
C GLU A 65 -5.53 3.03 -0.84
N TYR A 66 -5.19 3.52 0.34
CA TYR A 66 -4.61 2.72 1.41
C TYR A 66 -5.43 2.83 2.67
N TYR A 67 -5.68 1.70 3.32
CA TYR A 67 -6.13 1.66 4.71
C TYR A 67 -4.91 1.57 5.61
N VAL A 68 -4.83 2.49 6.55
CA VAL A 68 -3.66 2.70 7.39
C VAL A 68 -4.04 2.58 8.84
N GLN A 69 -3.49 1.57 9.53
CA GLN A 69 -3.52 1.51 10.98
C GLN A 69 -2.38 2.35 11.53
N VAL A 70 -2.68 3.28 12.40
CA VAL A 70 -1.71 4.20 12.98
C VAL A 70 -1.61 4.03 14.48
N ASP A 71 -0.50 4.49 15.02
CA ASP A 71 -0.28 4.65 16.45
C ASP A 71 -1.13 5.79 16.98
N GLY A 72 -1.89 5.53 18.05
CA GLY A 72 -2.80 6.50 18.65
C GLY A 72 -4.16 6.58 17.94
N ILE A 73 -5.00 7.50 18.41
CA ILE A 73 -6.31 7.80 17.85
C ILE A 73 -6.18 9.02 16.95
N ILE A 74 -6.08 8.78 15.65
CA ILE A 74 -5.94 9.87 14.67
C ILE A 74 -7.20 10.75 14.71
N ASN A 75 -6.99 12.05 14.74
CA ASN A 75 -8.05 13.03 14.88
C ASN A 75 -8.35 13.75 13.55
N GLN A 76 -9.44 14.52 13.53
CA GLN A 76 -9.89 15.25 12.36
C GLN A 76 -8.86 16.29 11.89
N GLU A 77 -8.13 16.93 12.80
CA GLU A 77 -7.10 17.91 12.46
C GLU A 77 -5.96 17.28 11.65
N ALA A 78 -5.49 16.10 12.07
CA ALA A 78 -4.47 15.35 11.33
C ALA A 78 -4.97 14.94 9.92
N ILE A 79 -6.23 14.53 9.80
CA ILE A 79 -6.87 14.22 8.51
C ILE A 79 -6.88 15.44 7.60
N GLU A 80 -7.23 16.62 8.10
CA GLU A 80 -7.25 17.87 7.33
C GLU A 80 -5.83 18.29 6.89
N GLN A 81 -4.83 18.08 7.74
CA GLN A 81 -3.43 18.31 7.35
C GLN A 81 -3.01 17.37 6.22
N LEU A 82 -3.32 16.07 6.31
CA LEU A 82 -3.06 15.10 5.25
C LEU A 82 -3.72 15.50 3.93
N GLN A 83 -4.99 15.94 3.97
CA GLN A 83 -5.74 16.39 2.78
C GLN A 83 -5.11 17.60 2.10
N LYS A 84 -4.56 18.54 2.85
CA LYS A 84 -3.89 19.75 2.33
C LYS A 84 -2.52 19.43 1.72
N GLY A 85 -1.93 18.31 2.12
CA GLY A 85 -0.55 17.94 1.85
C GLY A 85 0.38 18.30 3.01
N VAL A 86 1.40 17.48 3.20
CA VAL A 86 2.37 17.62 4.31
C VAL A 86 3.79 17.55 3.80
N GLU A 87 4.71 18.14 4.54
CA GLU A 87 6.13 18.06 4.23
C GLU A 87 6.71 16.74 4.72
N ILE A 88 7.38 16.02 3.83
CA ILE A 88 8.05 14.74 4.12
C ILE A 88 9.50 14.76 3.63
N GLY A 89 10.37 13.98 4.25
CA GLY A 89 11.72 13.76 3.75
C GLY A 89 11.72 12.85 2.51
N PHE A 90 12.33 13.30 1.42
CA PHE A 90 12.47 12.52 0.19
C PHE A 90 13.83 12.79 -0.48
N ASN A 91 14.66 11.75 -0.66
CA ASN A 91 15.99 11.84 -1.26
C ASN A 91 16.88 12.94 -0.63
N GLY A 92 16.90 12.99 0.71
CA GLY A 92 17.73 13.97 1.45
C GLY A 92 17.19 15.39 1.45
N THR A 93 16.04 15.65 0.82
CA THR A 93 15.40 16.98 0.74
C THR A 93 13.99 16.94 1.34
N LYS A 94 13.43 18.10 1.59
CA LYS A 94 12.02 18.27 1.95
C LYS A 94 11.16 18.25 0.70
N TYR A 95 10.05 17.52 0.76
CA TYR A 95 9.08 17.42 -0.31
C TYR A 95 7.68 17.66 0.25
N SER A 96 6.98 18.65 -0.29
CA SER A 96 5.57 18.87 0.02
C SER A 96 4.69 17.94 -0.81
N THR A 97 3.96 17.04 -0.16
CA THR A 97 3.06 16.11 -0.85
C THR A 97 1.90 16.87 -1.49
N LYS A 98 1.35 16.32 -2.56
CA LYS A 98 0.14 16.88 -3.17
C LYS A 98 -1.04 16.72 -2.24
N ARG A 99 -2.08 17.51 -2.49
CA ARG A 99 -3.40 17.31 -1.88
C ARG A 99 -3.87 15.88 -2.15
N CYS A 100 -4.49 15.28 -1.15
CA CYS A 100 -4.99 13.91 -1.23
C CYS A 100 -6.40 13.80 -0.61
N LYS A 101 -7.05 12.64 -0.79
CA LYS A 101 -8.25 12.33 -0.02
C LYS A 101 -7.83 11.56 1.22
N ALA A 102 -8.33 11.95 2.39
CA ALA A 102 -8.10 11.25 3.64
C ALA A 102 -9.36 11.28 4.49
N PHE A 103 -9.66 10.18 5.18
CA PHE A 103 -10.85 10.03 6.01
C PHE A 103 -10.57 9.13 7.21
N LEU A 104 -11.27 9.36 8.33
CA LEU A 104 -11.29 8.43 9.46
C LEU A 104 -12.04 7.15 9.05
N ILE A 105 -11.57 6.01 9.51
CA ILE A 105 -12.28 4.73 9.41
C ILE A 105 -12.69 4.35 10.83
N HIS A 106 -14.00 4.31 11.08
CA HIS A 106 -14.55 4.00 12.40
C HIS A 106 -14.70 2.49 12.65
N GLU A 107 -14.95 1.71 11.59
CA GLU A 107 -15.03 0.26 11.67
C GLU A 107 -13.65 -0.37 11.39
N ILE A 108 -13.26 -1.33 12.23
CA ILE A 108 -11.98 -2.02 12.05
C ILE A 108 -12.02 -2.88 10.78
N PRO A 109 -11.14 -2.63 9.79
CA PRO A 109 -11.15 -3.41 8.55
C PRO A 109 -10.80 -4.89 8.77
N ALA A 110 -11.55 -5.78 8.13
CA ALA A 110 -11.41 -7.23 8.28
C ALA A 110 -10.34 -7.82 7.34
N PHE A 111 -9.07 -7.43 7.48
CA PHE A 111 -7.98 -7.98 6.67
C PHE A 111 -7.39 -9.30 7.17
N GLY A 112 -7.94 -9.88 8.23
CA GLY A 112 -7.36 -11.03 8.89
C GLY A 112 -6.05 -10.70 9.62
N ALA A 113 -5.43 -11.75 10.19
CA ALA A 113 -4.17 -11.62 10.91
C ALA A 113 -3.01 -11.31 9.95
N ARG A 114 -2.19 -10.32 10.29
CA ARG A 114 -0.91 -10.10 9.62
C ARG A 114 0.10 -11.18 10.04
N GLY A 115 0.97 -11.61 9.14
CA GLY A 115 2.01 -12.61 9.41
C GLY A 115 3.04 -12.21 10.49
N LYS A 116 3.03 -10.95 10.92
CA LYS A 116 3.82 -10.44 12.06
C LYS A 116 2.90 -9.66 13.00
N LYS A 117 2.97 -9.95 14.30
CA LYS A 117 2.25 -9.19 15.32
C LYS A 117 2.57 -7.70 15.20
N ILE A 118 1.55 -6.85 15.26
CA ILE A 118 1.71 -5.41 15.19
C ILE A 118 2.27 -4.90 16.52
N ARG A 119 1.46 -5.00 17.55
CA ARG A 119 1.80 -4.75 18.96
C ARG A 119 0.59 -5.14 19.82
N ASP A 120 0.73 -5.18 21.12
CA ASP A 120 -0.36 -5.44 22.04
C ASP A 120 -0.90 -4.12 22.67
N GLU A 121 -1.98 -4.25 23.43
CA GLU A 121 -2.71 -3.13 24.03
C GLU A 121 -1.85 -2.32 25.01
N ARG A 122 -0.78 -2.89 25.59
CA ARG A 122 0.14 -2.19 26.50
C ARG A 122 0.86 -1.00 25.85
N HIS A 123 0.93 -0.96 24.52
CA HIS A 123 1.55 0.12 23.76
C HIS A 123 0.58 1.27 23.43
N GLY A 124 -0.63 1.24 23.95
CA GLY A 124 -1.67 2.24 23.72
C GLY A 124 -2.60 1.92 22.54
N PRO A 125 -3.60 2.79 22.32
CA PRO A 125 -4.62 2.58 21.30
C PRO A 125 -4.07 2.72 19.90
N THR A 126 -4.82 2.16 18.94
CA THR A 126 -4.60 2.33 17.51
C THR A 126 -5.90 2.74 16.82
N SER A 127 -5.81 3.36 15.67
CA SER A 127 -6.97 3.73 14.86
C SER A 127 -6.68 3.57 13.38
N TRP A 128 -7.70 3.71 12.54
CA TRP A 128 -7.60 3.52 11.09
C TRP A 128 -8.00 4.76 10.32
N ALA A 129 -7.32 5.00 9.22
CA ALA A 129 -7.65 6.03 8.25
C ALA A 129 -7.56 5.48 6.82
N SER A 130 -8.37 6.02 5.91
CA SER A 130 -8.21 5.85 4.46
C SER A 130 -7.44 7.03 3.91
N ILE A 131 -6.41 6.77 3.09
CA ILE A 131 -5.61 7.80 2.41
C ILE A 131 -5.51 7.43 0.93
N THR A 132 -5.95 8.32 0.04
CA THR A 132 -5.87 8.14 -1.40
C THR A 132 -4.89 9.15 -2.00
N VAL A 133 -3.83 8.65 -2.63
CA VAL A 133 -2.80 9.46 -3.30
C VAL A 133 -2.69 9.09 -4.77
N ASN A 134 -2.34 10.05 -5.62
CA ASN A 134 -2.07 9.85 -7.06
C ASN A 134 -0.58 9.94 -7.42
N GLU A 135 0.27 10.02 -6.44
CA GLU A 135 1.72 10.00 -6.55
C GLU A 135 2.30 8.76 -5.85
N GLY A 136 3.58 8.47 -6.05
CA GLY A 136 4.18 7.23 -5.53
C GLY A 136 5.61 7.44 -5.06
N LYS A 137 5.86 8.39 -4.15
CA LYS A 137 7.17 8.56 -3.54
C LYS A 137 7.47 7.41 -2.57
N PHE A 138 8.74 7.11 -2.41
CA PHE A 138 9.18 6.03 -1.53
C PHE A 138 8.63 6.19 -0.11
N ARG A 139 7.85 5.19 0.33
CA ARG A 139 7.20 5.11 1.65
C ARG A 139 6.34 6.34 1.98
N GLN A 140 5.73 6.96 0.97
CA GLN A 140 5.06 8.24 1.08
C GLN A 140 3.99 8.27 2.17
N VAL A 141 3.02 7.34 2.12
CA VAL A 141 1.91 7.32 3.08
C VAL A 141 2.40 7.18 4.51
N ARG A 142 3.41 6.32 4.77
CA ARG A 142 4.03 6.16 6.09
C ARG A 142 4.69 7.44 6.60
N LYS A 143 5.34 8.18 5.70
CA LYS A 143 5.96 9.46 6.05
C LYS A 143 4.92 10.55 6.30
N MET A 144 3.82 10.54 5.53
CA MET A 144 2.71 11.48 5.71
C MET A 144 2.04 11.31 7.08
N THR A 145 1.70 10.09 7.47
CA THR A 145 1.08 9.82 8.77
C THR A 145 2.02 10.13 9.92
N ALA A 146 3.31 9.83 9.79
CA ALA A 146 4.32 10.20 10.79
C ALA A 146 4.47 11.73 10.92
N ALA A 147 4.39 12.47 9.81
CA ALA A 147 4.50 13.94 9.79
C ALA A 147 3.35 14.62 10.56
N VAL A 148 2.18 14.00 10.62
CA VAL A 148 1.03 14.51 11.41
C VAL A 148 0.94 13.89 12.82
N GLY A 149 2.00 13.17 13.27
CA GLY A 149 2.10 12.64 14.61
C GLY A 149 1.50 11.24 14.84
N PHE A 150 1.05 10.56 13.79
CA PHE A 150 0.43 9.22 13.86
C PHE A 150 1.18 8.19 13.01
N PRO A 151 2.31 7.63 13.47
CA PRO A 151 3.11 6.69 12.69
C PRO A 151 2.34 5.45 12.26
N THR A 152 2.56 5.00 11.04
CA THR A 152 1.91 3.81 10.47
C THR A 152 2.40 2.51 11.13
N LEU A 153 1.48 1.71 11.63
CA LEU A 153 1.69 0.35 12.14
C LEU A 153 1.40 -0.73 11.09
N ARG A 154 0.31 -0.58 10.34
CA ARG A 154 -0.10 -1.46 9.24
C ARG A 154 -0.55 -0.65 8.04
N LEU A 155 -0.19 -1.09 6.83
CA LEU A 155 -0.55 -0.41 5.60
C LEU A 155 -1.05 -1.44 4.58
N VAL A 156 -2.29 -1.29 4.16
CA VAL A 156 -2.93 -2.18 3.19
C VAL A 156 -3.44 -1.36 2.01
N ARG A 157 -2.93 -1.64 0.80
CA ARG A 157 -3.47 -1.00 -0.41
C ARG A 157 -4.74 -1.70 -0.83
N VAL A 158 -5.86 -0.98 -0.79
CA VAL A 158 -7.20 -1.53 -1.06
C VAL A 158 -7.73 -1.23 -2.46
N ARG A 159 -7.13 -0.25 -3.16
CA ARG A 159 -7.59 0.16 -4.49
C ARG A 159 -6.46 0.76 -5.34
N ILE A 160 -6.51 0.48 -6.65
CA ILE A 160 -5.71 1.14 -7.71
C ILE A 160 -6.68 1.50 -8.83
N GLY A 161 -6.89 2.79 -9.11
CA GLY A 161 -7.94 3.24 -10.02
C GLY A 161 -9.31 2.74 -9.57
N ASN A 162 -9.97 2.00 -10.43
CA ASN A 162 -11.25 1.32 -10.16
C ASN A 162 -11.09 -0.14 -9.69
N VAL A 163 -9.87 -0.71 -9.72
CA VAL A 163 -9.61 -2.07 -9.26
C VAL A 163 -9.50 -2.09 -7.74
N ARG A 164 -10.32 -2.92 -7.08
CA ARG A 164 -10.41 -3.05 -5.62
C ARG A 164 -9.89 -4.40 -5.13
N LEU A 165 -9.38 -4.41 -3.91
CA LEU A 165 -8.93 -5.62 -3.21
C LEU A 165 -10.11 -6.57 -2.92
N ASN A 166 -11.29 -6.02 -2.60
CA ASN A 166 -12.50 -6.75 -2.19
C ASN A 166 -12.17 -7.80 -1.09
N ASP A 167 -12.71 -9.01 -1.21
CA ASP A 167 -12.56 -10.09 -0.23
C ASP A 167 -11.29 -10.93 -0.39
N LEU A 168 -10.37 -10.52 -1.27
CA LEU A 168 -9.16 -11.26 -1.58
C LEU A 168 -8.26 -11.36 -0.33
N GLN A 169 -8.07 -12.57 0.17
CA GLN A 169 -7.28 -12.81 1.37
C GLN A 169 -5.76 -12.70 1.09
N ALA A 170 -4.98 -12.49 2.15
CA ALA A 170 -3.51 -12.37 2.03
C ALA A 170 -2.91 -13.64 1.40
N GLY A 171 -2.16 -13.48 0.31
CA GLY A 171 -1.58 -14.57 -0.48
C GLY A 171 -2.46 -15.05 -1.62
N GLU A 172 -3.74 -14.71 -1.64
CA GLU A 172 -4.61 -15.09 -2.74
C GLU A 172 -4.31 -14.32 -4.03
N VAL A 173 -4.47 -15.03 -5.13
CA VAL A 173 -4.30 -14.54 -6.50
C VAL A 173 -5.58 -14.76 -7.28
N LYS A 174 -6.05 -13.73 -7.97
CA LYS A 174 -7.18 -13.81 -8.89
C LYS A 174 -6.72 -13.43 -10.29
N GLU A 175 -6.88 -14.33 -11.24
CA GLU A 175 -6.63 -14.06 -12.64
C GLU A 175 -7.83 -13.33 -13.26
N VAL A 176 -7.54 -12.34 -14.09
CA VAL A 176 -8.52 -11.54 -14.83
C VAL A 176 -8.02 -11.34 -16.26
N GLU A 177 -8.93 -11.31 -17.22
CA GLU A 177 -8.57 -11.14 -18.61
C GLU A 177 -7.99 -9.74 -18.90
N ASN A 178 -8.49 -8.73 -18.22
CA ASN A 178 -8.05 -7.35 -18.42
C ASN A 178 -8.27 -6.50 -17.14
N PHE A 179 -7.35 -5.56 -16.90
CA PHE A 179 -7.56 -4.49 -15.93
C PHE A 179 -8.24 -3.32 -16.66
N GLN A 180 -9.53 -3.16 -16.46
CA GLN A 180 -10.26 -1.97 -16.91
C GLN A 180 -9.90 -0.79 -15.99
N ILE A 181 -8.65 -0.32 -16.04
CA ILE A 181 -8.22 0.83 -15.25
C ILE A 181 -8.68 2.09 -15.97
N GLU A 182 -9.71 2.71 -15.43
CA GLU A 182 -10.14 4.05 -15.82
C GLU A 182 -9.03 5.05 -15.47
N ILE A 183 -8.75 5.92 -16.42
CA ILE A 183 -7.63 6.85 -16.41
C ILE A 183 -8.17 8.26 -16.38
#